data_e005e4d227e880cc2027a9e39531684e
#
_entry.id   e005e4d227e880cc2027a9e39531684e
#
_cell.length_a   1.000
_cell.length_b   1.000
_cell.length_c   1.000
_cell.angle_alpha   90.00
_cell.angle_beta   90.00
_cell.angle_gamma   90.00
#
_symmetry.space_group_name_H-M   'P 1'
#
loop_
_entity.id
_entity.type
_entity.pdbx_description
1 polymer ?
#
loop_
_entity_poly.entity_id
_entity_poly.type
_entity_poly.pdbx_seq_one_letter_code
_entity_poly.pdbx_strand_id
1 'polypeptide(L)'
;MCGIFAQIRRSANLRPPDLKQVSQLLQGVVEQLQQLSDDANALDADLLQESVELARAADLAQQANLLLSGLAGFTALANNAELAAELSAGLSQAENLIPAALENPQLLDALWSIRHDRLQTANKALKLLGSSSQSNTLQCLSEFQLGATLSIQTALSALDRLEVRGRDSAGLSIILPRLETGQLPTSLFSRQYDDQFTNGSVRFSAEAGSRSAPARLQADLATVCFTYKVAATIGKLGDNSQALYRAISADSDLRECLAIAQEHALVLAHTRWASLGEISQANAHPLDSTSASGRPAEVGISRPLVIAAVNGDIDNHSELLANHDLAFPTGVTTDSKVVPLLISKSAHNSDNLAQAFTTAVEQFEGSAALAACSLDNPDKLLLSVFGSGQSLYVGLADDSFVVASEPYGILEQTNKYIRLGGGKDTVKHASEAVTLSTENAGKTEGIANLGSNRTVSEIITAEITTRDVTRGKHAHYLLKEISQSPLSVSKTLQSQASPENVLAELFQGGKVEKIVAIGQGTAAIAAKAFAEI
;
A
#
# COMPACT_ATOMS: atom_id res chain seq x y z
N MET A 1 -10.75 -3.22 -12.04
CA MET A 1 -9.40 -2.72 -11.70
C MET A 1 -9.08 -3.20 -10.29
N CYS A 2 -7.84 -3.60 -10.06
CA CYS A 2 -7.38 -4.17 -8.80
C CYS A 2 -6.58 -3.13 -8.00
N GLY A 3 -6.21 -3.43 -6.75
CA GLY A 3 -5.39 -2.57 -5.92
C GLY A 3 -4.18 -3.30 -5.36
N ILE A 4 -2.95 -2.85 -5.71
CA ILE A 4 -1.69 -3.32 -5.12
C ILE A 4 -1.31 -2.41 -3.97
N PHE A 5 -0.79 -2.99 -2.90
CA PHE A 5 -0.08 -2.31 -1.84
C PHE A 5 1.16 -3.11 -1.44
N ALA A 6 2.30 -2.43 -1.21
CA ALA A 6 3.46 -3.04 -0.60
C ALA A 6 4.21 -2.04 0.28
N GLN A 7 4.92 -2.55 1.29
CA GLN A 7 5.76 -1.73 2.15
C GLN A 7 7.03 -2.46 2.54
N ILE A 8 8.16 -1.77 2.42
CA ILE A 8 9.45 -2.19 2.98
C ILE A 8 10.04 -1.07 3.81
N ARG A 9 10.68 -1.43 4.93
CA ARG A 9 11.30 -0.49 5.87
C ARG A 9 12.79 -0.72 5.99
N ARG A 10 13.53 0.34 6.32
CA ARG A 10 14.90 0.26 6.80
C ARG A 10 14.96 0.37 8.32
N SER A 11 15.99 -0.21 8.91
CA SER A 11 16.35 0.13 10.29
C SER A 11 16.81 1.59 10.30
N ALA A 12 16.09 2.41 11.03
CA ALA A 12 16.40 3.81 11.19
C ALA A 12 16.54 4.08 12.68
N ASN A 13 17.60 4.78 13.06
CA ASN A 13 17.82 5.21 14.45
C ASN A 13 16.83 6.36 14.77
N LEU A 14 15.53 6.07 14.68
CA LEU A 14 14.45 7.02 14.88
C LEU A 14 14.26 7.23 16.38
N ARG A 15 14.40 8.49 16.82
CA ARG A 15 14.05 8.85 18.19
C ARG A 15 12.55 9.09 18.27
N PRO A 16 11.83 8.33 19.12
CA PRO A 16 10.41 8.62 19.35
C PRO A 16 10.24 10.07 19.86
N PRO A 17 9.23 10.79 19.39
CA PRO A 17 8.95 12.15 19.87
C PRO A 17 8.52 12.14 21.34
N ASP A 18 8.75 13.25 22.03
CA ASP A 18 8.17 13.49 23.35
C ASP A 18 6.67 13.80 23.20
N LEU A 19 5.81 12.88 23.64
CA LEU A 19 4.36 13.05 23.57
C LEU A 19 3.85 14.25 24.39
N LYS A 20 4.61 14.72 25.40
CA LYS A 20 4.28 15.95 26.12
C LYS A 20 4.36 17.17 25.21
N GLN A 21 5.37 17.21 24.32
CA GLN A 21 5.47 18.26 23.31
C GLN A 21 4.25 18.22 22.36
N VAL A 22 3.83 17.03 21.94
CA VAL A 22 2.64 16.87 21.09
C VAL A 22 1.37 17.35 21.84
N SER A 23 1.24 17.01 23.14
CA SER A 23 0.13 17.49 23.99
C SER A 23 0.12 19.01 24.09
N GLN A 24 1.27 19.65 24.28
CA GLN A 24 1.39 21.13 24.30
C GLN A 24 1.00 21.76 22.97
N LEU A 25 1.37 21.16 21.84
CA LEU A 25 0.96 21.64 20.52
C LEU A 25 -0.56 21.58 20.35
N LEU A 26 -1.19 20.46 20.73
CA LEU A 26 -2.66 20.31 20.66
C LEU A 26 -3.38 21.25 21.63
N GLN A 27 -2.83 21.49 22.83
CA GLN A 27 -3.36 22.49 23.74
C GLN A 27 -3.29 23.90 23.13
N GLY A 28 -2.17 24.23 22.46
CA GLY A 28 -2.05 25.48 21.71
C GLY A 28 -3.10 25.61 20.60
N VAL A 29 -3.42 24.52 19.89
CA VAL A 29 -4.54 24.51 18.92
C VAL A 29 -5.86 24.86 19.60
N VAL A 30 -6.16 24.24 20.75
CA VAL A 30 -7.38 24.51 21.53
C VAL A 30 -7.44 25.98 21.94
N GLU A 31 -6.35 26.55 22.45
CA GLU A 31 -6.27 27.95 22.88
C GLU A 31 -6.53 28.92 21.71
N GLN A 32 -5.94 28.68 20.54
CA GLN A 32 -6.18 29.51 19.35
C GLN A 32 -7.63 29.42 18.87
N LEU A 33 -8.22 28.21 18.88
CA LEU A 33 -9.62 28.01 18.48
C LEU A 33 -10.60 28.63 19.50
N GLN A 34 -10.28 28.66 20.80
CA GLN A 34 -11.07 29.35 21.82
C GLN A 34 -11.06 30.85 21.60
N GLN A 35 -9.88 31.45 21.37
CA GLN A 35 -9.78 32.89 21.06
C GLN A 35 -10.61 33.24 19.81
N LEU A 36 -10.51 32.42 18.76
CA LEU A 36 -11.31 32.60 17.55
C LEU A 36 -12.81 32.51 17.83
N SER A 37 -13.26 31.61 18.71
CA SER A 37 -14.67 31.47 19.09
C SER A 37 -15.19 32.67 19.89
N ASP A 38 -14.36 33.24 20.74
CA ASP A 38 -14.71 34.41 21.52
C ASP A 38 -14.83 35.67 20.62
N ASP A 39 -13.99 35.77 19.59
CA ASP A 39 -14.01 36.85 18.61
C ASP A 39 -15.07 36.66 17.51
N ALA A 40 -15.52 35.43 17.25
CA ALA A 40 -16.48 35.07 16.19
C ALA A 40 -17.85 35.74 16.33
N ASN A 41 -18.22 36.20 17.53
CA ASN A 41 -19.42 36.99 17.73
C ASN A 41 -19.34 38.45 17.19
N ALA A 42 -18.13 38.86 16.77
CA ALA A 42 -17.83 40.21 16.29
C ALA A 42 -17.32 40.29 14.85
N LEU A 43 -16.94 39.14 14.24
CA LEU A 43 -16.26 39.07 12.92
C LEU A 43 -17.15 38.44 11.85
N ASP A 44 -17.03 38.95 10.62
CA ASP A 44 -17.67 38.38 9.43
C ASP A 44 -16.97 37.07 9.03
N ALA A 45 -17.68 36.13 8.39
CA ALA A 45 -17.17 34.77 8.06
C ALA A 45 -15.88 34.80 7.23
N ASP A 46 -15.73 35.78 6.34
CA ASP A 46 -14.53 35.95 5.52
C ASP A 46 -13.30 36.38 6.33
N LEU A 47 -13.48 37.22 7.35
CA LEU A 47 -12.42 37.67 8.26
C LEU A 47 -11.97 36.56 9.22
N LEU A 48 -12.86 35.63 9.56
CA LEU A 48 -12.52 34.46 10.36
C LEU A 48 -11.56 33.49 9.61
N GLN A 49 -11.69 33.37 8.29
CA GLN A 49 -10.83 32.51 7.49
C GLN A 49 -9.39 33.04 7.31
N GLU A 50 -9.21 34.36 7.41
CA GLU A 50 -7.91 35.02 7.29
C GLU A 50 -7.26 35.35 8.66
N SER A 51 -7.83 34.86 9.76
CA SER A 51 -7.34 35.20 11.11
C SER A 51 -5.95 34.58 11.38
N VAL A 52 -5.14 35.31 12.12
CA VAL A 52 -3.80 34.88 12.56
C VAL A 52 -3.91 33.67 13.49
N GLU A 53 -4.94 33.60 14.30
CA GLU A 53 -5.23 32.50 15.23
C GLU A 53 -5.48 31.21 14.48
N LEU A 54 -6.25 31.26 13.39
CA LEU A 54 -6.52 30.09 12.55
C LEU A 54 -5.27 29.58 11.85
N ALA A 55 -4.45 30.46 11.31
CA ALA A 55 -3.18 30.09 10.69
C ALA A 55 -2.22 29.45 11.71
N ARG A 56 -2.17 29.97 12.94
CA ARG A 56 -1.40 29.39 14.04
C ARG A 56 -1.93 28.02 14.47
N ALA A 57 -3.25 27.88 14.62
CA ALA A 57 -3.86 26.59 14.94
C ALA A 57 -3.52 25.53 13.88
N ALA A 58 -3.57 25.89 12.60
CA ALA A 58 -3.22 24.99 11.50
C ALA A 58 -1.74 24.57 11.54
N ASP A 59 -0.82 25.51 11.80
CA ASP A 59 0.61 25.22 11.91
C ASP A 59 0.92 24.31 13.10
N LEU A 60 0.34 24.59 14.28
CA LEU A 60 0.51 23.74 15.48
C LEU A 60 -0.03 22.32 15.26
N ALA A 61 -1.21 22.19 14.63
CA ALA A 61 -1.80 20.89 14.31
C ALA A 61 -0.93 20.12 13.31
N GLN A 62 -0.37 20.79 12.31
CA GLN A 62 0.52 20.18 11.35
C GLN A 62 1.83 19.70 11.99
N GLN A 63 2.43 20.49 12.88
CA GLN A 63 3.61 20.09 13.65
C GLN A 63 3.32 18.85 14.51
N ALA A 64 2.18 18.82 15.23
CA ALA A 64 1.75 17.66 16.01
C ALA A 64 1.57 16.41 15.14
N ASN A 65 0.95 16.53 13.96
CA ASN A 65 0.78 15.42 13.00
C ASN A 65 2.13 14.89 12.50
N LEU A 66 3.08 15.76 12.18
CA LEU A 66 4.41 15.37 11.73
C LEU A 66 5.18 14.61 12.81
N LEU A 67 5.14 15.06 14.08
CA LEU A 67 5.77 14.37 15.19
C LEU A 67 5.18 12.96 15.41
N LEU A 68 3.89 12.76 15.17
CA LEU A 68 3.21 11.47 15.31
C LEU A 68 3.32 10.59 14.05
N SER A 69 4.00 11.03 13.00
CA SER A 69 4.11 10.29 11.75
C SER A 69 5.13 9.13 11.84
N GLY A 70 4.94 8.12 10.97
CA GLY A 70 5.87 7.01 10.78
C GLY A 70 6.05 6.12 12.01
N LEU A 71 7.12 5.33 12.01
CA LEU A 71 7.43 4.38 13.08
C LEU A 71 7.80 5.08 14.39
N ALA A 72 8.48 6.23 14.33
CA ALA A 72 8.86 6.97 15.53
C ALA A 72 7.65 7.45 16.34
N GLY A 73 6.67 8.06 15.66
CA GLY A 73 5.41 8.48 16.28
C GLY A 73 4.59 7.31 16.81
N PHE A 74 4.50 6.22 16.03
CA PHE A 74 3.84 5.00 16.47
C PHE A 74 4.50 4.39 17.72
N THR A 75 5.85 4.34 17.76
CA THR A 75 6.61 3.85 18.91
C THR A 75 6.34 4.69 20.17
N ALA A 76 6.27 6.01 20.03
CA ALA A 76 5.93 6.89 21.15
C ALA A 76 4.52 6.60 21.70
N LEU A 77 3.53 6.46 20.82
CA LEU A 77 2.15 6.13 21.19
C LEU A 77 2.02 4.73 21.81
N ALA A 78 2.74 3.75 21.28
CA ALA A 78 2.73 2.37 21.78
C ALA A 78 3.30 2.26 23.19
N ASN A 79 4.35 3.03 23.50
CA ASN A 79 5.03 2.99 24.80
C ASN A 79 4.36 3.86 25.88
N ASN A 80 3.34 4.67 25.53
CA ASN A 80 2.70 5.57 26.50
C ASN A 80 1.18 5.71 26.25
N ALA A 81 0.43 4.70 26.69
CA ALA A 81 -1.02 4.62 26.49
C ALA A 81 -1.78 5.77 27.20
N GLU A 82 -1.30 6.25 28.35
CA GLU A 82 -1.95 7.34 29.09
C GLU A 82 -1.87 8.64 28.29
N LEU A 83 -0.67 9.03 27.84
CA LEU A 83 -0.51 10.22 27.00
C LEU A 83 -1.23 10.09 25.66
N ALA A 84 -1.28 8.91 25.05
CA ALA A 84 -2.08 8.69 23.84
C ALA A 84 -3.59 8.93 24.08
N ALA A 85 -4.11 8.59 25.26
CA ALA A 85 -5.48 8.90 25.63
C ALA A 85 -5.70 10.40 25.89
N GLU A 86 -4.75 11.08 26.53
CA GLU A 86 -4.78 12.54 26.71
C GLU A 86 -4.76 13.28 25.36
N LEU A 87 -3.92 12.84 24.42
CA LEU A 87 -3.88 13.40 23.06
C LEU A 87 -5.24 13.23 22.35
N SER A 88 -5.89 12.07 22.52
CA SER A 88 -7.23 11.85 21.95
C SER A 88 -8.29 12.78 22.56
N ALA A 89 -8.19 13.07 23.85
CA ALA A 89 -9.10 14.00 24.52
C ALA A 89 -8.88 15.46 24.07
N GLY A 90 -7.62 15.92 24.02
CA GLY A 90 -7.26 17.25 23.53
C GLY A 90 -7.69 17.47 22.08
N LEU A 91 -7.51 16.45 21.24
CA LEU A 91 -7.97 16.48 19.85
C LEU A 91 -9.50 16.60 19.76
N SER A 92 -10.26 15.87 20.59
CA SER A 92 -11.72 15.99 20.63
C SER A 92 -12.17 17.38 21.09
N GLN A 93 -11.45 17.99 22.01
CA GLN A 93 -11.72 19.37 22.43
C GLN A 93 -11.48 20.35 21.29
N ALA A 94 -10.36 20.23 20.56
CA ALA A 94 -10.07 21.05 19.38
C ALA A 94 -11.17 20.93 18.31
N GLU A 95 -11.56 19.70 17.97
CA GLU A 95 -12.61 19.44 16.96
C GLU A 95 -13.97 20.04 17.33
N ASN A 96 -14.34 20.03 18.62
CA ASN A 96 -15.59 20.62 19.10
C ASN A 96 -15.62 22.16 19.06
N LEU A 97 -14.45 22.78 19.02
CA LEU A 97 -14.32 24.24 18.93
C LEU A 97 -14.34 24.78 17.50
N ILE A 98 -14.26 23.87 16.50
CA ILE A 98 -14.27 24.28 15.09
C ILE A 98 -15.66 24.76 14.70
N PRO A 99 -15.84 26.04 14.28
CA PRO A 99 -17.11 26.53 13.78
C PRO A 99 -17.58 25.76 12.55
N ALA A 100 -18.88 25.50 12.43
CA ALA A 100 -19.46 24.73 11.30
C ALA A 100 -19.22 25.38 9.93
N ALA A 101 -19.00 26.68 9.88
CA ALA A 101 -18.72 27.47 8.69
C ALA A 101 -17.22 27.58 8.36
N LEU A 102 -16.34 27.03 9.21
CA LEU A 102 -14.91 27.14 9.02
C LEU A 102 -14.42 26.17 7.92
N GLU A 103 -13.86 26.70 6.87
CA GLU A 103 -13.28 25.96 5.74
C GLU A 103 -11.75 26.19 5.65
N ASN A 104 -11.01 25.78 6.68
CA ASN A 104 -9.54 25.75 6.61
C ASN A 104 -9.07 24.32 6.35
N PRO A 105 -8.71 23.95 5.09
CA PRO A 105 -8.30 22.59 4.75
C PRO A 105 -7.07 22.12 5.52
N GLN A 106 -6.08 23.00 5.74
CA GLN A 106 -4.83 22.64 6.42
C GLN A 106 -5.07 22.19 7.86
N LEU A 107 -5.87 22.96 8.63
CA LEU A 107 -6.23 22.58 10.00
C LEU A 107 -7.04 21.30 10.03
N LEU A 108 -8.09 21.23 9.20
CA LEU A 108 -9.00 20.08 9.17
C LEU A 108 -8.28 18.79 8.76
N ASP A 109 -7.38 18.86 7.79
CA ASP A 109 -6.59 17.72 7.34
C ASP A 109 -5.58 17.26 8.40
N ALA A 110 -4.93 18.20 9.09
CA ALA A 110 -4.00 17.88 10.17
C ALA A 110 -4.71 17.18 11.34
N LEU A 111 -5.83 17.72 11.82
CA LEU A 111 -6.62 17.11 12.91
C LEU A 111 -7.19 15.75 12.49
N TRP A 112 -7.70 15.63 11.26
CA TRP A 112 -8.14 14.36 10.70
C TRP A 112 -7.03 13.32 10.71
N SER A 113 -5.85 13.68 10.23
CA SER A 113 -4.69 12.79 10.14
C SER A 113 -4.25 12.33 11.53
N ILE A 114 -4.17 13.23 12.51
CA ILE A 114 -3.86 12.88 13.90
C ILE A 114 -4.85 11.85 14.43
N ARG A 115 -6.16 12.06 14.21
CA ARG A 115 -7.19 11.13 14.70
C ARG A 115 -7.16 9.78 13.99
N HIS A 116 -7.20 9.80 12.65
CA HIS A 116 -7.45 8.61 11.86
C HIS A 116 -6.17 7.89 11.45
N ASP A 117 -5.17 8.65 10.96
CA ASP A 117 -3.94 8.06 10.43
C ASP A 117 -2.89 7.78 11.52
N ARG A 118 -2.98 8.44 12.71
CA ARG A 118 -2.03 8.23 13.81
C ARG A 118 -2.68 7.46 14.96
N LEU A 119 -3.60 8.07 15.71
CA LEU A 119 -4.16 7.48 16.93
C LEU A 119 -5.00 6.21 16.66
N GLN A 120 -5.90 6.23 15.67
CA GLN A 120 -6.71 5.04 15.36
C GLN A 120 -5.87 3.92 14.75
N THR A 121 -4.93 4.24 13.85
CA THR A 121 -4.00 3.27 13.28
C THR A 121 -3.13 2.64 14.37
N ALA A 122 -2.58 3.44 15.30
CA ALA A 122 -1.82 2.92 16.43
C ALA A 122 -2.65 1.97 17.30
N ASN A 123 -3.88 2.35 17.64
CA ASN A 123 -4.78 1.51 18.43
C ASN A 123 -5.12 0.18 17.73
N LYS A 124 -5.38 0.21 16.42
CA LYS A 124 -5.66 -1.01 15.64
C LYS A 124 -4.42 -1.91 15.53
N ALA A 125 -3.25 -1.29 15.27
CA ALA A 125 -1.98 -2.01 15.18
C ALA A 125 -1.64 -2.73 16.50
N LEU A 126 -1.75 -2.05 17.65
CA LEU A 126 -1.48 -2.66 18.96
C LEU A 126 -2.43 -3.83 19.29
N LYS A 127 -3.68 -3.76 18.84
CA LYS A 127 -4.62 -4.88 18.99
C LYS A 127 -4.21 -6.13 18.22
N LEU A 128 -3.47 -6.01 17.11
CA LEU A 128 -2.93 -7.16 16.37
C LEU A 128 -1.95 -7.98 17.24
N LEU A 129 -1.26 -7.34 18.18
CA LEU A 129 -0.35 -7.99 19.12
C LEU A 129 -1.07 -8.71 20.28
N GLY A 130 -2.39 -8.63 20.35
CA GLY A 130 -3.16 -9.22 21.45
C GLY A 130 -3.04 -8.46 22.78
N SER A 131 -2.42 -7.29 22.78
CA SER A 131 -2.33 -6.42 23.95
C SER A 131 -3.70 -5.80 24.21
N SER A 132 -4.42 -6.28 25.23
CA SER A 132 -5.48 -5.47 25.82
C SER A 132 -4.81 -4.26 26.46
N SER A 133 -5.33 -3.08 26.21
CA SER A 133 -4.87 -1.78 26.74
C SER A 133 -4.85 -1.69 28.30
N GLN A 134 -4.99 -2.80 28.99
CA GLN A 134 -5.08 -2.92 30.45
C GLN A 134 -4.01 -3.80 31.11
N SER A 135 -3.12 -4.45 30.37
CA SER A 135 -2.03 -5.20 31.00
C SER A 135 -0.85 -4.27 31.28
N ASN A 136 -0.60 -3.98 32.55
CA ASN A 136 0.55 -3.21 33.08
C ASN A 136 1.92 -3.87 32.85
N THR A 137 2.02 -4.85 31.98
CA THR A 137 3.26 -5.48 31.54
C THR A 137 3.40 -5.27 30.02
N LEU A 138 3.58 -4.03 29.61
CA LEU A 138 4.22 -3.75 28.33
C LEU A 138 5.69 -4.15 28.48
N GLN A 139 6.01 -5.42 28.19
CA GLN A 139 7.35 -5.78 27.76
C GLN A 139 7.74 -4.78 26.69
N CYS A 140 8.91 -4.21 26.79
CA CYS A 140 9.42 -3.25 25.80
C CYS A 140 9.40 -3.93 24.43
N LEU A 141 8.42 -3.58 23.59
CA LEU A 141 8.27 -4.14 22.25
C LEU A 141 9.48 -3.72 21.41
N SER A 142 10.06 -4.63 20.64
CA SER A 142 11.18 -4.31 19.78
C SER A 142 10.77 -3.36 18.64
N GLU A 143 11.71 -2.58 18.13
CA GLU A 143 11.50 -1.72 16.95
C GLU A 143 10.97 -2.53 15.76
N PHE A 144 11.51 -3.74 15.56
CA PHE A 144 11.12 -4.62 14.46
C PHE A 144 9.69 -5.16 14.62
N GLN A 145 9.31 -5.53 15.84
CA GLN A 145 7.95 -5.94 16.16
C GLN A 145 6.95 -4.80 15.93
N LEU A 146 7.26 -3.61 16.41
CA LEU A 146 6.43 -2.41 16.20
C LEU A 146 6.38 -2.04 14.71
N GLY A 147 7.52 -2.04 14.01
CA GLY A 147 7.60 -1.74 12.60
C GLY A 147 6.80 -2.70 11.73
N ALA A 148 6.90 -4.00 11.99
CA ALA A 148 6.10 -5.02 11.29
C ALA A 148 4.60 -4.84 11.55
N THR A 149 4.21 -4.61 12.81
CA THR A 149 2.82 -4.42 13.21
C THR A 149 2.21 -3.16 12.56
N LEU A 150 2.96 -2.05 12.53
CA LEU A 150 2.55 -0.85 11.83
C LEU A 150 2.39 -1.10 10.33
N SER A 151 3.34 -1.80 9.69
CA SER A 151 3.27 -2.11 8.26
C SER A 151 2.06 -2.98 7.90
N ILE A 152 1.74 -3.97 8.74
CA ILE A 152 0.53 -4.80 8.59
C ILE A 152 -0.73 -3.93 8.67
N GLN A 153 -0.83 -3.07 9.69
CA GLN A 153 -2.00 -2.20 9.86
C GLN A 153 -2.11 -1.19 8.72
N THR A 154 -1.00 -0.60 8.28
CA THR A 154 -0.98 0.31 7.12
C THR A 154 -1.48 -0.40 5.85
N ALA A 155 -1.05 -1.65 5.63
CA ALA A 155 -1.53 -2.46 4.51
C ALA A 155 -3.05 -2.70 4.58
N LEU A 156 -3.58 -3.05 5.76
CA LEU A 156 -5.02 -3.24 5.97
C LEU A 156 -5.81 -1.94 5.73
N SER A 157 -5.30 -0.81 6.20
CA SER A 157 -5.92 0.50 5.95
C SER A 157 -5.86 0.89 4.47
N ALA A 158 -4.77 0.56 3.77
CA ALA A 158 -4.64 0.79 2.34
C ALA A 158 -5.60 -0.11 1.54
N LEU A 159 -5.71 -1.41 1.89
CA LEU A 159 -6.66 -2.32 1.28
C LEU A 159 -8.10 -1.82 1.41
N ASP A 160 -8.49 -1.33 2.59
CA ASP A 160 -9.82 -0.76 2.83
C ASP A 160 -10.13 0.38 1.85
N ARG A 161 -9.16 1.28 1.63
CA ARG A 161 -9.28 2.36 0.63
C ARG A 161 -9.26 1.85 -0.81
N LEU A 162 -8.47 0.82 -1.11
CA LEU A 162 -8.34 0.22 -2.44
C LEU A 162 -9.51 -0.70 -2.82
N GLU A 163 -10.35 -1.15 -1.87
CA GLU A 163 -11.53 -1.98 -2.15
C GLU A 163 -12.55 -1.31 -3.09
N VAL A 164 -12.51 0.02 -3.25
CA VAL A 164 -13.30 0.71 -4.29
C VAL A 164 -12.92 0.28 -5.71
N ARG A 165 -11.69 -0.25 -5.88
CA ARG A 165 -11.16 -0.75 -7.16
C ARG A 165 -11.42 -2.23 -7.37
N GLY A 166 -11.42 -3.04 -6.30
CA GLY A 166 -11.64 -4.47 -6.39
C GLY A 166 -12.03 -5.04 -5.04
N ARG A 167 -13.19 -5.70 -4.97
CA ARG A 167 -13.76 -6.25 -3.74
C ARG A 167 -14.17 -7.71 -3.83
N ASP A 168 -13.80 -8.39 -4.92
CA ASP A 168 -14.15 -9.79 -5.11
C ASP A 168 -13.30 -10.70 -4.21
N SER A 169 -12.05 -10.33 -4.04
CA SER A 169 -11.14 -10.98 -3.10
C SER A 169 -10.01 -10.04 -2.67
N ALA A 170 -9.39 -10.34 -1.56
CA ALA A 170 -8.20 -9.64 -1.08
C ALA A 170 -7.22 -10.61 -0.42
N GLY A 171 -5.96 -10.20 -0.34
CA GLY A 171 -4.96 -10.95 0.40
C GLY A 171 -3.78 -10.09 0.80
N LEU A 172 -3.02 -10.61 1.76
CA LEU A 172 -1.88 -9.96 2.36
C LEU A 172 -0.82 -11.00 2.73
N SER A 173 0.41 -10.80 2.27
CA SER A 173 1.59 -11.59 2.62
C SER A 173 2.52 -10.77 3.51
N ILE A 174 2.95 -11.37 4.63
CA ILE A 174 3.88 -10.79 5.61
C ILE A 174 5.14 -11.64 5.58
N ILE A 175 6.25 -11.08 5.18
CA ILE A 175 7.54 -11.75 5.12
C ILE A 175 8.38 -11.25 6.27
N LEU A 176 8.75 -12.15 7.17
CA LEU A 176 9.60 -11.91 8.32
C LEU A 176 10.97 -12.52 8.04
N PRO A 177 12.00 -11.69 7.76
CA PRO A 177 13.32 -12.16 7.44
C PRO A 177 14.11 -12.58 8.69
N ARG A 178 15.04 -13.50 8.52
CA ARG A 178 16.13 -13.85 9.43
C ARG A 178 15.70 -14.15 10.88
N LEU A 179 14.60 -14.91 11.04
CA LEU A 179 14.19 -15.41 12.35
C LEU A 179 15.11 -16.57 12.78
N GLU A 180 15.47 -16.64 14.06
CA GLU A 180 16.21 -17.76 14.62
C GLU A 180 15.37 -19.03 14.61
N THR A 181 15.83 -20.08 13.92
CA THR A 181 15.08 -21.33 13.75
C THR A 181 14.74 -22.00 15.06
N GLY A 182 15.63 -21.93 16.05
CA GLY A 182 15.41 -22.49 17.40
C GLY A 182 14.34 -21.78 18.23
N GLN A 183 13.87 -20.59 17.81
CA GLN A 183 12.86 -19.81 18.49
C GLN A 183 11.50 -19.84 17.76
N LEU A 184 11.43 -20.48 16.60
CA LEU A 184 10.18 -20.56 15.82
C LEU A 184 9.13 -21.43 16.53
N PRO A 185 7.84 -21.08 16.42
CA PRO A 185 6.76 -21.91 16.92
C PRO A 185 6.82 -23.32 16.34
N THR A 186 6.73 -24.36 17.19
CA THR A 186 6.76 -25.75 16.73
C THR A 186 5.59 -26.11 15.82
N SER A 187 4.48 -25.40 15.92
CA SER A 187 3.31 -25.53 15.06
C SER A 187 3.58 -25.18 13.58
N LEU A 188 4.60 -24.37 13.29
CA LEU A 188 5.04 -24.10 11.91
C LEU A 188 5.67 -25.34 11.25
N PHE A 189 6.32 -26.19 12.03
CA PHE A 189 7.00 -27.41 11.54
C PHE A 189 6.08 -28.62 11.41
N SER A 190 4.99 -28.64 12.18
CA SER A 190 4.06 -29.77 12.22
C SER A 190 3.00 -29.75 11.11
N ARG A 191 2.84 -28.65 10.42
CA ARG A 191 1.91 -28.52 9.30
C ARG A 191 2.62 -28.89 8.01
N GLN A 192 2.43 -30.15 7.57
CA GLN A 192 2.61 -30.48 6.16
C GLN A 192 1.76 -29.53 5.33
N TYR A 193 2.25 -29.17 4.15
CA TYR A 193 1.53 -28.40 3.14
C TYR A 193 0.11 -28.97 3.00
N ASP A 194 -0.84 -28.35 3.65
CA ASP A 194 -2.24 -28.73 3.54
C ASP A 194 -2.84 -27.91 2.41
N ASP A 195 -3.15 -28.58 1.30
CA ASP A 195 -3.83 -27.98 0.13
C ASP A 195 -5.22 -27.43 0.46
N GLN A 196 -5.68 -27.61 1.70
CA GLN A 196 -6.96 -27.11 2.17
C GLN A 196 -6.77 -25.76 2.88
N PHE A 197 -7.19 -24.70 2.20
CA PHE A 197 -7.31 -23.35 2.75
C PHE A 197 -8.31 -23.32 3.93
N THR A 198 -7.92 -23.83 5.07
CA THR A 198 -8.72 -23.72 6.27
C THR A 198 -8.50 -22.33 6.89
N ASN A 199 -9.57 -21.57 7.02
CA ASN A 199 -9.60 -20.22 7.60
C ASN A 199 -8.85 -19.10 6.85
N GLY A 200 -8.62 -19.21 5.53
CA GLY A 200 -8.08 -18.12 4.72
C GLY A 200 -6.61 -17.78 4.94
N SER A 201 -5.84 -18.61 5.65
CA SER A 201 -4.41 -18.38 5.86
C SER A 201 -3.56 -19.49 5.23
N VAL A 202 -2.59 -19.10 4.41
CA VAL A 202 -1.53 -19.98 3.91
C VAL A 202 -0.25 -19.59 4.61
N ARG A 203 0.45 -20.56 5.19
CA ARG A 203 1.73 -20.34 5.88
C ARG A 203 2.81 -21.04 5.11
N PHE A 204 3.85 -20.30 4.77
CA PHE A 204 5.05 -20.83 4.18
C PHE A 204 6.15 -20.75 5.24
N SER A 205 6.56 -21.90 5.72
CA SER A 205 7.76 -22.00 6.54
C SER A 205 8.86 -22.68 5.74
N ALA A 206 10.03 -22.13 5.78
CA ALA A 206 11.21 -22.77 5.27
C ALA A 206 11.76 -23.68 6.36
N GLU A 207 11.53 -24.99 6.25
CA GLU A 207 12.10 -25.96 7.17
C GLU A 207 13.56 -26.26 6.88
N ALA A 208 14.37 -26.25 7.95
CA ALA A 208 15.70 -26.85 7.93
C ALA A 208 15.59 -28.35 7.62
N GLY A 209 16.02 -28.76 6.43
CA GLY A 209 16.19 -30.17 6.06
C GLY A 209 15.12 -30.81 5.20
N SER A 210 14.02 -30.14 4.86
CA SER A 210 13.12 -30.59 3.80
C SER A 210 13.60 -30.09 2.45
N ARG A 211 13.80 -31.02 1.49
CA ARG A 211 14.26 -30.71 0.13
C ARG A 211 13.26 -29.89 -0.71
N SER A 212 12.18 -29.45 -0.12
CA SER A 212 11.12 -28.66 -0.75
C SER A 212 10.95 -27.24 -0.16
N ALA A 213 11.77 -26.87 0.83
CA ALA A 213 11.74 -25.53 1.39
C ALA A 213 12.71 -24.62 0.65
N PRO A 214 12.26 -23.52 0.04
CA PRO A 214 13.12 -22.55 -0.63
C PRO A 214 13.79 -21.59 0.34
N ALA A 215 14.07 -21.98 1.56
CA ALA A 215 14.93 -21.21 2.43
C ALA A 215 16.34 -21.76 2.31
N ARG A 216 17.25 -20.99 1.80
CA ARG A 216 18.65 -21.13 2.14
C ARG A 216 18.76 -20.75 3.60
N LEU A 217 18.68 -21.75 4.47
CA LEU A 217 19.11 -21.61 5.85
C LEU A 217 20.60 -21.27 5.81
N GLN A 218 20.93 -20.07 6.17
CA GLN A 218 22.25 -19.82 6.71
C GLN A 218 22.23 -20.34 8.15
N ALA A 219 22.64 -21.58 8.33
CA ALA A 219 22.79 -22.32 9.57
C ALA A 219 21.57 -22.27 10.53
N ASP A 220 21.21 -21.13 11.07
CA ASP A 220 20.22 -21.01 12.17
C ASP A 220 19.13 -19.95 11.93
N LEU A 221 19.04 -19.40 10.72
CA LEU A 221 18.08 -18.34 10.39
C LEU A 221 17.09 -18.78 9.32
N ALA A 222 15.83 -18.41 9.46
CA ALA A 222 14.76 -18.68 8.50
C ALA A 222 14.01 -17.40 8.10
N THR A 223 13.62 -17.30 6.84
CA THR A 223 12.63 -16.32 6.38
C THR A 223 11.26 -16.97 6.37
N VAL A 224 10.30 -16.42 7.10
CA VAL A 224 8.94 -16.95 7.22
C VAL A 224 7.95 -16.03 6.53
N CYS A 225 7.05 -16.60 5.73
CA CYS A 225 5.97 -15.86 5.07
C CYS A 225 4.61 -16.31 5.58
N PHE A 226 3.83 -15.35 6.07
CA PHE A 226 2.43 -15.56 6.41
C PHE A 226 1.56 -14.93 5.32
N THR A 227 0.74 -15.74 4.64
CA THR A 227 -0.18 -15.24 3.61
C THR A 227 -1.62 -15.49 4.03
N TYR A 228 -2.41 -14.44 4.07
CA TYR A 228 -3.84 -14.44 4.39
C TYR A 228 -4.63 -14.04 3.15
N LYS A 229 -5.68 -14.80 2.84
CA LYS A 229 -6.52 -14.58 1.67
C LYS A 229 -7.99 -14.71 2.03
N VAL A 230 -8.80 -13.83 1.47
CA VAL A 230 -10.26 -13.87 1.58
C VAL A 230 -10.86 -13.71 0.19
N ALA A 231 -11.94 -14.44 -0.07
CA ALA A 231 -12.76 -14.29 -1.26
C ALA A 231 -14.21 -14.34 -0.80
N ALA A 232 -14.89 -13.21 -0.89
CA ALA A 232 -16.31 -13.12 -0.57
C ALA A 232 -17.11 -12.98 -1.86
N THR A 233 -18.29 -13.57 -1.91
CA THR A 233 -19.28 -13.22 -2.93
C THR A 233 -19.68 -11.77 -2.72
N ILE A 234 -19.23 -10.86 -3.57
CA ILE A 234 -19.51 -9.41 -3.64
C ILE A 234 -19.92 -8.81 -2.29
N GLY A 235 -18.91 -8.56 -1.42
CA GLY A 235 -19.11 -7.98 -0.09
C GLY A 235 -19.40 -6.47 -0.13
N LYS A 236 -19.70 -5.91 1.03
CA LYS A 236 -19.67 -4.46 1.23
C LYS A 236 -18.24 -3.99 1.30
N LEU A 237 -17.99 -2.71 0.99
CA LEU A 237 -16.69 -2.09 1.19
C LEU A 237 -16.28 -2.23 2.66
N GLY A 238 -15.04 -2.65 2.89
CA GLY A 238 -14.48 -2.93 4.21
C GLY A 238 -14.61 -4.39 4.68
N ASP A 239 -15.42 -5.23 4.03
CA ASP A 239 -15.64 -6.62 4.47
C ASP A 239 -14.36 -7.47 4.34
N ASN A 240 -13.61 -7.33 3.25
CA ASN A 240 -12.38 -8.09 3.00
C ASN A 240 -11.25 -7.64 3.95
N SER A 241 -11.02 -6.33 4.07
CA SER A 241 -10.00 -5.79 4.98
C SER A 241 -10.29 -6.17 6.43
N GLN A 242 -11.56 -6.16 6.84
CA GLN A 242 -11.98 -6.59 8.17
C GLN A 242 -11.83 -8.10 8.40
N ALA A 243 -12.10 -8.93 7.38
CA ALA A 243 -11.90 -10.37 7.46
C ALA A 243 -10.41 -10.72 7.57
N LEU A 244 -9.54 -10.07 6.80
CA LEU A 244 -8.09 -10.18 6.91
C LEU A 244 -7.60 -9.75 8.31
N TYR A 245 -8.08 -8.60 8.82
CA TYR A 245 -7.74 -8.14 10.16
C TYR A 245 -8.06 -9.18 11.23
N ARG A 246 -9.25 -9.82 11.17
CA ARG A 246 -9.65 -10.88 12.12
C ARG A 246 -8.74 -12.09 12.02
N ALA A 247 -8.43 -12.55 10.80
CA ALA A 247 -7.56 -13.70 10.58
C ALA A 247 -6.15 -13.46 11.12
N ILE A 248 -5.57 -12.30 10.85
CA ILE A 248 -4.24 -11.89 11.33
C ILE A 248 -4.24 -11.75 12.86
N SER A 249 -5.25 -11.10 13.44
CA SER A 249 -5.36 -10.92 14.90
C SER A 249 -5.51 -12.23 15.65
N ALA A 250 -6.10 -13.26 15.04
CA ALA A 250 -6.28 -14.57 15.64
C ALA A 250 -5.03 -15.46 15.56
N ASP A 251 -4.03 -15.10 14.74
CA ASP A 251 -2.86 -15.96 14.47
C ASP A 251 -1.79 -15.84 15.58
N SER A 252 -1.70 -16.88 16.43
CA SER A 252 -0.71 -16.97 17.50
C SER A 252 0.71 -17.12 16.96
N ASP A 253 0.90 -17.91 15.88
CA ASP A 253 2.22 -18.17 15.33
C ASP A 253 2.82 -16.90 14.73
N LEU A 254 1.99 -16.08 14.06
CA LEU A 254 2.44 -14.77 13.60
C LEU A 254 2.89 -13.89 14.77
N ARG A 255 2.11 -13.83 15.87
CA ARG A 255 2.49 -13.03 17.05
C ARG A 255 3.79 -13.50 17.67
N GLU A 256 4.00 -14.82 17.78
CA GLU A 256 5.24 -15.39 18.29
C GLU A 256 6.43 -15.05 17.38
N CYS A 257 6.26 -15.17 16.05
CA CYS A 257 7.30 -14.78 15.09
C CYS A 257 7.60 -13.27 15.11
N LEU A 258 6.57 -12.42 15.28
CA LEU A 258 6.76 -10.97 15.42
C LEU A 258 7.56 -10.63 16.69
N ALA A 259 7.37 -11.37 17.78
CA ALA A 259 8.07 -11.13 19.04
C ALA A 259 9.58 -11.41 18.96
N ILE A 260 10.00 -12.30 18.06
CA ILE A 260 11.41 -12.66 17.84
C ILE A 260 12.02 -12.00 16.59
N ALA A 261 11.28 -11.13 15.91
CA ALA A 261 11.78 -10.45 14.69
C ALA A 261 12.99 -9.56 15.00
N GLN A 262 14.04 -9.67 14.18
CA GLN A 262 15.29 -8.92 14.28
C GLN A 262 15.52 -7.99 13.07
N GLU A 263 14.62 -8.05 12.08
CA GLU A 263 14.60 -7.19 10.90
C GLU A 263 13.17 -6.76 10.59
N HIS A 264 13.00 -5.70 9.81
CA HIS A 264 11.69 -5.23 9.42
C HIS A 264 11.00 -6.16 8.42
N ALA A 265 9.71 -6.34 8.60
CA ALA A 265 8.89 -7.11 7.68
C ALA A 265 8.76 -6.42 6.32
N LEU A 266 8.69 -7.22 5.25
CA LEU A 266 8.13 -6.81 3.96
C LEU A 266 6.67 -7.24 3.93
N VAL A 267 5.78 -6.32 3.54
CA VAL A 267 4.34 -6.58 3.40
C VAL A 267 3.93 -6.35 1.95
N LEU A 268 3.23 -7.33 1.36
CA LEU A 268 2.63 -7.25 0.02
C LEU A 268 1.15 -7.59 0.12
N ALA A 269 0.28 -6.71 -0.37
CA ALA A 269 -1.16 -6.87 -0.27
C ALA A 269 -1.87 -6.49 -1.58
N HIS A 270 -3.08 -7.00 -1.75
CA HIS A 270 -3.83 -6.81 -2.99
C HIS A 270 -5.33 -6.92 -2.77
N THR A 271 -6.10 -6.09 -3.48
CA THR A 271 -7.55 -6.24 -3.69
C THR A 271 -7.80 -6.59 -5.15
N ARG A 272 -8.64 -7.60 -5.40
CA ARG A 272 -8.88 -8.12 -6.74
C ARG A 272 -10.28 -7.77 -7.24
N TRP A 273 -10.34 -7.32 -8.48
CA TRP A 273 -11.51 -7.40 -9.35
C TRP A 273 -11.22 -8.51 -10.37
N ALA A 274 -11.99 -9.59 -10.31
CA ALA A 274 -11.74 -10.75 -11.16
C ALA A 274 -12.13 -10.45 -12.61
N SER A 275 -11.13 -10.28 -13.49
CA SER A 275 -11.28 -10.23 -14.94
C SER A 275 -11.19 -11.63 -15.53
N LEU A 276 -10.20 -12.41 -15.11
CA LEU A 276 -9.96 -13.79 -15.49
C LEU A 276 -9.87 -14.68 -14.26
N GLY A 277 -10.43 -15.89 -14.37
CA GLY A 277 -10.46 -16.89 -13.30
C GLY A 277 -11.57 -16.70 -12.28
N GLU A 278 -11.82 -17.73 -11.50
CA GLU A 278 -12.89 -17.77 -10.50
C GLU A 278 -12.60 -16.84 -9.30
N ILE A 279 -13.68 -16.37 -8.65
CA ILE A 279 -13.58 -15.67 -7.38
C ILE A 279 -13.38 -16.73 -6.29
N SER A 280 -12.12 -16.95 -5.91
CA SER A 280 -11.72 -17.93 -4.91
C SER A 280 -10.46 -17.48 -4.16
N GLN A 281 -10.20 -18.07 -3.01
CA GLN A 281 -8.96 -17.80 -2.27
C GLN A 281 -7.73 -18.25 -3.05
N ALA A 282 -7.81 -19.33 -3.83
CA ALA A 282 -6.71 -19.81 -4.66
C ALA A 282 -6.30 -18.77 -5.71
N ASN A 283 -7.25 -18.01 -6.24
CA ASN A 283 -7.04 -16.96 -7.23
C ASN A 283 -6.85 -15.56 -6.61
N ALA A 284 -7.02 -15.39 -5.31
CA ALA A 284 -6.72 -14.13 -4.63
C ALA A 284 -5.21 -13.89 -4.59
N HIS A 285 -4.79 -12.64 -4.83
CA HIS A 285 -3.40 -12.23 -4.70
C HIS A 285 -3.09 -11.85 -3.24
N PRO A 286 -1.79 -11.87 -2.82
CA PRO A 286 -0.60 -12.26 -3.58
C PRO A 286 -0.56 -13.74 -3.95
N LEU A 287 0.08 -14.05 -5.09
CA LEU A 287 0.28 -15.40 -5.61
C LEU A 287 1.76 -15.80 -5.44
N ASP A 288 2.00 -17.05 -5.11
CA ASP A 288 3.35 -17.59 -4.96
C ASP A 288 3.82 -18.37 -6.21
N SER A 289 5.07 -18.83 -6.22
CA SER A 289 5.67 -19.60 -7.31
C SER A 289 5.51 -21.12 -7.17
N THR A 290 4.60 -21.64 -6.34
CA THR A 290 4.32 -23.08 -6.28
C THR A 290 3.61 -23.56 -7.55
N SER A 291 4.02 -24.74 -8.05
CA SER A 291 3.48 -25.37 -9.26
C SER A 291 2.42 -26.42 -8.94
N ALA A 292 1.86 -27.07 -9.97
CA ALA A 292 0.86 -28.12 -9.85
C ALA A 292 1.26 -29.30 -8.95
N SER A 293 2.57 -29.55 -8.76
CA SER A 293 3.08 -30.60 -7.88
C SER A 293 3.11 -30.20 -6.39
N GLY A 294 2.63 -28.99 -6.04
CA GLY A 294 2.73 -28.47 -4.67
C GLY A 294 4.17 -28.18 -4.22
N ARG A 295 5.13 -28.31 -5.12
CA ARG A 295 6.56 -28.06 -4.89
C ARG A 295 7.04 -26.93 -5.77
N PRO A 296 8.01 -26.10 -5.33
CA PRO A 296 8.78 -25.31 -6.27
C PRO A 296 9.38 -26.28 -7.28
N ALA A 297 8.99 -26.12 -8.55
CA ALA A 297 9.15 -27.07 -9.64
C ALA A 297 10.41 -27.96 -9.57
N GLU A 298 10.18 -29.26 -9.75
CA GLU A 298 11.13 -30.38 -9.96
C GLU A 298 11.99 -30.83 -8.77
N VAL A 299 11.96 -32.13 -8.53
CA VAL A 299 12.80 -32.81 -7.54
C VAL A 299 14.28 -32.62 -7.91
N GLY A 300 14.98 -31.88 -7.05
CA GLY A 300 16.44 -31.69 -7.15
C GLY A 300 16.91 -30.28 -7.52
N ILE A 301 16.00 -29.33 -7.87
CA ILE A 301 16.35 -27.97 -8.26
C ILE A 301 15.80 -26.99 -7.21
N SER A 302 16.69 -26.31 -6.48
CA SER A 302 16.31 -25.25 -5.55
C SER A 302 15.96 -23.98 -6.34
N ARG A 303 14.66 -23.67 -6.48
CA ARG A 303 14.19 -22.40 -7.05
C ARG A 303 13.76 -21.47 -5.93
N PRO A 304 14.00 -20.15 -6.06
CA PRO A 304 13.54 -19.21 -5.06
C PRO A 304 12.01 -19.14 -5.02
N LEU A 305 11.45 -19.04 -3.81
CA LEU A 305 10.03 -18.78 -3.64
C LEU A 305 9.76 -17.30 -3.89
N VAL A 306 9.03 -17.03 -4.95
CA VAL A 306 8.61 -15.69 -5.36
C VAL A 306 7.14 -15.50 -5.02
N ILE A 307 6.81 -14.32 -4.51
CA ILE A 307 5.44 -13.88 -4.20
C ILE A 307 5.17 -12.62 -5.02
N ALA A 308 4.04 -12.58 -5.72
CA ALA A 308 3.69 -11.47 -6.60
C ALA A 308 2.23 -11.06 -6.49
N ALA A 309 1.99 -9.76 -6.69
CA ALA A 309 0.69 -9.18 -6.91
C ALA A 309 0.66 -8.49 -8.29
N VAL A 310 -0.46 -8.62 -8.99
CA VAL A 310 -0.63 -8.16 -10.37
C VAL A 310 -1.93 -7.37 -10.51
N ASN A 311 -1.83 -6.20 -11.08
CA ASN A 311 -2.95 -5.39 -11.54
C ASN A 311 -2.94 -5.36 -13.06
N GLY A 312 -3.92 -5.96 -13.72
CA GLY A 312 -3.99 -6.07 -15.16
C GLY A 312 -4.02 -7.50 -15.63
N ASP A 313 -3.75 -7.72 -16.90
CA ASP A 313 -3.89 -9.01 -17.57
C ASP A 313 -2.58 -9.40 -18.26
N ILE A 314 -2.26 -10.71 -18.25
CA ILE A 314 -1.14 -11.32 -18.96
C ILE A 314 -1.71 -12.12 -20.14
N ASP A 315 -1.80 -11.45 -21.30
CA ASP A 315 -2.54 -11.97 -22.46
C ASP A 315 -1.94 -13.28 -23.01
N ASN A 316 -0.63 -13.41 -22.98
CA ASN A 316 0.10 -14.58 -23.48
C ASN A 316 0.38 -15.67 -22.41
N HIS A 317 -0.30 -15.65 -21.25
CA HIS A 317 -0.03 -16.58 -20.13
C HIS A 317 -0.05 -18.05 -20.55
N SER A 318 -0.98 -18.47 -21.43
CA SER A 318 -1.09 -19.86 -21.90
C SER A 318 0.11 -20.29 -22.75
N GLU A 319 0.62 -19.39 -23.60
CA GLU A 319 1.83 -19.61 -24.39
C GLU A 319 3.07 -19.72 -23.50
N LEU A 320 3.19 -18.84 -22.49
CA LEU A 320 4.29 -18.88 -21.54
C LEU A 320 4.29 -20.18 -20.72
N LEU A 321 3.13 -20.67 -20.30
CA LEU A 321 3.03 -21.97 -19.64
C LEU A 321 3.56 -23.10 -20.52
N ALA A 322 3.15 -23.13 -21.79
CA ALA A 322 3.60 -24.16 -22.75
C ALA A 322 5.09 -24.04 -23.04
N ASN A 323 5.60 -22.85 -23.35
CA ASN A 323 7.01 -22.64 -23.73
C ASN A 323 7.98 -22.91 -22.57
N HIS A 324 7.52 -22.75 -21.34
CA HIS A 324 8.35 -22.94 -20.16
C HIS A 324 8.04 -24.21 -19.37
N ASP A 325 7.20 -25.10 -19.88
CA ASP A 325 6.78 -26.35 -19.20
C ASP A 325 6.33 -26.06 -17.75
N LEU A 326 5.41 -25.07 -17.61
CA LEU A 326 4.83 -24.66 -16.36
C LEU A 326 3.36 -25.08 -16.28
N ALA A 327 2.87 -25.37 -15.08
CA ALA A 327 1.47 -25.70 -14.85
C ALA A 327 0.95 -25.03 -13.59
N PHE A 328 -0.30 -24.59 -13.63
CA PHE A 328 -0.96 -24.03 -12.47
C PHE A 328 -1.35 -25.14 -11.47
N PRO A 329 -1.30 -24.87 -10.15
CA PRO A 329 -1.89 -25.74 -9.15
C PRO A 329 -3.39 -25.93 -9.38
N THR A 330 -3.94 -27.05 -8.90
CA THR A 330 -5.37 -27.31 -8.96
C THR A 330 -6.16 -26.17 -8.29
N GLY A 331 -7.21 -25.69 -8.96
CA GLY A 331 -8.07 -24.59 -8.47
C GLY A 331 -7.52 -23.19 -8.74
N VAL A 332 -6.32 -23.03 -9.28
CA VAL A 332 -5.80 -21.75 -9.75
C VAL A 332 -6.08 -21.59 -11.24
N THR A 333 -6.83 -20.53 -11.58
CA THR A 333 -7.30 -20.28 -12.95
C THR A 333 -7.00 -18.85 -13.42
N THR A 334 -6.36 -18.03 -12.58
CA THR A 334 -5.95 -16.66 -12.96
C THR A 334 -4.65 -16.67 -13.76
N ASP A 335 -4.62 -15.90 -14.86
CA ASP A 335 -3.46 -15.67 -15.72
C ASP A 335 -2.25 -15.14 -14.94
N SER A 336 -2.48 -14.32 -13.96
CA SER A 336 -1.47 -13.67 -13.11
C SER A 336 -0.57 -14.67 -12.37
N LYS A 337 -0.98 -15.94 -12.23
CA LYS A 337 -0.16 -16.99 -11.61
C LYS A 337 1.11 -17.29 -12.41
N VAL A 338 1.12 -17.04 -13.71
CA VAL A 338 2.31 -17.24 -14.55
C VAL A 338 3.47 -16.34 -14.09
N VAL A 339 3.17 -15.17 -13.51
CA VAL A 339 4.18 -14.17 -13.11
C VAL A 339 5.15 -14.73 -12.06
N PRO A 340 4.74 -15.15 -10.86
CA PRO A 340 5.68 -15.68 -9.87
C PRO A 340 6.33 -16.98 -10.34
N LEU A 341 5.64 -17.82 -11.13
CA LEU A 341 6.21 -19.06 -11.69
C LEU A 341 7.36 -18.75 -12.63
N LEU A 342 7.20 -17.82 -13.57
CA LEU A 342 8.23 -17.50 -14.55
C LEU A 342 9.41 -16.76 -13.93
N ILE A 343 9.18 -15.83 -12.99
CA ILE A 343 10.26 -15.17 -12.24
C ILE A 343 11.10 -16.21 -11.47
N SER A 344 10.45 -17.11 -10.76
CA SER A 344 11.13 -18.18 -10.01
C SER A 344 11.94 -19.12 -10.93
N LYS A 345 11.39 -19.46 -12.10
CA LYS A 345 12.10 -20.25 -13.10
C LYS A 345 13.32 -19.51 -13.67
N SER A 346 13.16 -18.24 -14.01
CA SER A 346 14.24 -17.40 -14.53
C SER A 346 15.35 -17.20 -13.49
N ALA A 347 14.99 -17.09 -12.21
CA ALA A 347 15.95 -16.95 -11.11
C ALA A 347 16.78 -18.21 -10.85
N HIS A 348 16.33 -19.39 -11.27
CA HIS A 348 17.16 -20.61 -11.22
C HIS A 348 18.38 -20.53 -12.13
N ASN A 349 18.25 -19.82 -13.25
CA ASN A 349 19.30 -19.67 -14.25
C ASN A 349 20.12 -18.37 -14.08
N SER A 350 19.89 -17.62 -13.01
CA SER A 350 20.53 -16.34 -12.75
C SER A 350 20.85 -16.19 -11.25
N ASP A 351 22.06 -15.79 -10.94
CA ASP A 351 22.46 -15.45 -9.56
C ASP A 351 21.86 -14.11 -9.07
N ASN A 352 21.13 -13.40 -9.94
CA ASN A 352 20.57 -12.09 -9.66
C ASN A 352 19.05 -12.08 -9.88
N LEU A 353 18.30 -12.00 -8.78
CA LEU A 353 16.83 -11.95 -8.81
C LEU A 353 16.29 -10.78 -9.65
N ALA A 354 16.97 -9.62 -9.63
CA ALA A 354 16.55 -8.46 -10.42
C ALA A 354 16.67 -8.70 -11.92
N GLN A 355 17.73 -9.40 -12.35
CA GLN A 355 17.90 -9.81 -13.74
C GLN A 355 16.85 -10.87 -14.14
N ALA A 356 16.59 -11.85 -13.27
CA ALA A 356 15.55 -12.85 -13.50
C ALA A 356 14.16 -12.22 -13.65
N PHE A 357 13.87 -11.20 -12.82
CA PHE A 357 12.63 -10.41 -12.90
C PHE A 357 12.52 -9.70 -14.24
N THR A 358 13.56 -8.98 -14.67
CA THR A 358 13.57 -8.28 -15.96
C THR A 358 13.37 -9.25 -17.12
N THR A 359 14.11 -10.38 -17.13
CA THR A 359 13.98 -11.43 -18.16
C THR A 359 12.56 -12.01 -18.21
N ALA A 360 11.89 -12.15 -17.08
CA ALA A 360 10.50 -12.61 -17.05
C ALA A 360 9.54 -11.53 -17.57
N VAL A 361 9.71 -10.27 -17.13
CA VAL A 361 8.85 -9.14 -17.52
C VAL A 361 8.90 -8.87 -19.04
N GLU A 362 10.07 -9.01 -19.65
CA GLU A 362 10.25 -8.82 -21.10
C GLU A 362 9.46 -9.84 -21.94
N GLN A 363 9.02 -10.95 -21.37
CA GLN A 363 8.24 -11.97 -22.05
C GLN A 363 6.72 -11.78 -21.89
N PHE A 364 6.26 -10.91 -20.98
CA PHE A 364 4.82 -10.69 -20.78
C PHE A 364 4.24 -9.81 -21.86
N GLU A 365 3.08 -10.20 -22.38
CA GLU A 365 2.23 -9.40 -23.26
C GLU A 365 0.96 -9.03 -22.51
N GLY A 366 0.40 -7.85 -22.84
CA GLY A 366 -0.78 -7.31 -22.20
C GLY A 366 -0.51 -5.96 -21.53
N SER A 367 -1.18 -5.70 -20.41
CA SER A 367 -1.02 -4.46 -19.66
C SER A 367 -1.14 -4.74 -18.17
N ALA A 368 -0.05 -4.57 -17.44
CA ALA A 368 -0.05 -4.83 -16.01
C ALA A 368 0.90 -3.95 -15.21
N ALA A 369 0.56 -3.76 -13.93
CA ALA A 369 1.47 -3.34 -12.89
C ALA A 369 1.76 -4.54 -11.97
N LEU A 370 3.04 -4.75 -11.66
CA LEU A 370 3.55 -5.88 -10.90
C LEU A 370 4.29 -5.42 -9.66
N ALA A 371 4.07 -6.12 -8.55
CA ALA A 371 4.91 -6.05 -7.37
C ALA A 371 5.29 -7.48 -6.96
N ALA A 372 6.59 -7.75 -6.82
CA ALA A 372 7.11 -9.09 -6.49
C ALA A 372 8.23 -9.02 -5.47
N CYS A 373 8.36 -10.07 -4.67
CA CYS A 373 9.43 -10.26 -3.70
C CYS A 373 9.81 -11.74 -3.62
N SER A 374 10.95 -12.05 -3.00
CA SER A 374 11.39 -13.42 -2.79
C SER A 374 11.81 -13.65 -1.35
N LEU A 375 11.54 -14.85 -0.82
CA LEU A 375 12.01 -15.23 0.52
C LEU A 375 13.53 -15.36 0.58
N ASP A 376 14.18 -15.58 -0.54
CA ASP A 376 15.65 -15.67 -0.62
C ASP A 376 16.32 -14.28 -0.61
N ASN A 377 15.59 -13.25 -1.00
CA ASN A 377 16.02 -11.85 -1.01
C ASN A 377 14.96 -10.93 -0.39
N PRO A 378 14.64 -11.09 0.91
CA PRO A 378 13.55 -10.37 1.57
C PRO A 378 13.82 -8.86 1.75
N ASP A 379 15.03 -8.43 1.47
CA ASP A 379 15.46 -7.03 1.46
C ASP A 379 15.11 -6.26 0.19
N LYS A 380 14.47 -6.92 -0.80
CA LYS A 380 14.15 -6.33 -2.10
C LYS A 380 12.68 -6.48 -2.48
N LEU A 381 12.12 -5.38 -2.97
CA LEU A 381 10.82 -5.34 -3.63
C LEU A 381 11.01 -4.96 -5.10
N LEU A 382 10.54 -5.79 -5.99
CA LEU A 382 10.64 -5.65 -7.44
C LEU A 382 9.32 -5.11 -7.97
N LEU A 383 9.37 -4.07 -8.76
CA LEU A 383 8.21 -3.41 -9.35
C LEU A 383 8.37 -3.31 -10.85
N SER A 384 7.27 -3.50 -11.58
CA SER A 384 7.23 -3.21 -13.01
C SER A 384 5.87 -2.73 -13.44
N VAL A 385 5.85 -1.89 -14.46
CA VAL A 385 4.66 -1.46 -15.19
C VAL A 385 4.94 -1.58 -16.68
N PHE A 386 4.04 -2.25 -17.39
CA PHE A 386 4.09 -2.39 -18.85
C PHE A 386 2.71 -2.28 -19.47
N GLY A 387 2.66 -2.03 -20.77
CA GLY A 387 1.41 -1.74 -21.49
C GLY A 387 0.84 -0.36 -21.13
N SER A 388 -0.46 -0.21 -21.17
CA SER A 388 -1.15 1.07 -20.96
C SER A 388 -2.19 1.00 -19.84
N GLY A 389 -2.46 2.15 -19.21
CA GLY A 389 -3.55 2.29 -18.23
C GLY A 389 -3.24 1.81 -16.82
N GLN A 390 -2.04 1.30 -16.55
CA GLN A 390 -1.58 0.90 -15.22
C GLN A 390 -0.51 1.86 -14.69
N SER A 391 -0.41 1.98 -13.37
CA SER A 391 0.61 2.77 -12.69
C SER A 391 0.92 2.18 -11.32
N LEU A 392 2.11 2.46 -10.81
CA LEU A 392 2.48 2.29 -9.41
C LEU A 392 3.00 3.61 -8.86
N TYR A 393 2.67 3.89 -7.62
CA TYR A 393 3.09 5.06 -6.88
C TYR A 393 4.00 4.61 -5.76
N VAL A 394 5.27 5.02 -5.82
CA VAL A 394 6.30 4.70 -4.81
C VAL A 394 6.39 5.87 -3.86
N GLY A 395 5.72 5.79 -2.74
CA GLY A 395 5.74 6.78 -1.68
C GLY A 395 7.05 6.77 -0.91
N LEU A 396 7.58 7.95 -0.65
CA LEU A 396 8.83 8.20 0.06
C LEU A 396 8.49 8.64 1.50
N ALA A 397 8.35 7.68 2.42
CA ALA A 397 8.21 7.97 3.84
C ALA A 397 9.59 8.04 4.51
N ASP A 398 9.68 8.54 5.73
CA ASP A 398 10.96 8.82 6.40
C ASP A 398 11.85 7.57 6.54
N ASP A 399 11.25 6.40 6.74
CA ASP A 399 11.94 5.13 7.02
C ASP A 399 11.51 4.00 6.09
N SER A 400 10.62 4.26 5.13
CA SER A 400 10.05 3.18 4.30
C SER A 400 9.68 3.64 2.90
N PHE A 401 9.67 2.69 1.96
CA PHE A 401 8.90 2.79 0.73
C PHE A 401 7.51 2.22 0.95
N VAL A 402 6.52 2.99 0.53
CA VAL A 402 5.12 2.58 0.52
C VAL A 402 4.62 2.59 -0.92
N VAL A 403 4.33 1.43 -1.47
CA VAL A 403 3.92 1.27 -2.87
C VAL A 403 2.43 1.03 -2.95
N ALA A 404 1.75 1.73 -3.85
CA ALA A 404 0.35 1.44 -4.16
C ALA A 404 0.05 1.67 -5.64
N SER A 405 -0.98 0.99 -6.15
CA SER A 405 -1.46 1.22 -7.52
C SER A 405 -2.29 2.50 -7.67
N GLU A 406 -2.61 3.16 -6.56
CA GLU A 406 -3.33 4.44 -6.52
C GLU A 406 -2.72 5.35 -5.44
N PRO A 407 -2.67 6.68 -5.65
CA PRO A 407 -2.05 7.59 -4.69
C PRO A 407 -2.66 7.49 -3.29
N TYR A 408 -3.97 7.31 -3.17
CA TYR A 408 -4.65 7.23 -1.88
C TYR A 408 -4.26 6.00 -1.04
N GLY A 409 -3.59 5.00 -1.62
CA GLY A 409 -3.02 3.89 -0.88
C GLY A 409 -1.79 4.26 -0.05
N ILE A 410 -1.06 5.33 -0.41
CA ILE A 410 0.17 5.76 0.27
C ILE A 410 -0.03 6.90 1.27
N LEU A 411 -1.13 7.66 1.18
CA LEU A 411 -1.32 8.95 1.86
C LEU A 411 -1.24 8.91 3.39
N GLU A 412 -1.53 7.77 4.00
CA GLU A 412 -1.42 7.59 5.46
C GLU A 412 0.02 7.74 5.96
N GLN A 413 1.00 7.39 5.12
CA GLN A 413 2.41 7.40 5.48
C GLN A 413 3.17 8.59 4.87
N THR A 414 2.86 8.97 3.64
CA THR A 414 3.53 10.07 2.94
C THR A 414 2.66 10.64 1.83
N ASN A 415 2.84 11.93 1.54
CA ASN A 415 2.26 12.59 0.37
C ASN A 415 3.28 12.78 -0.77
N LYS A 416 4.54 12.35 -0.57
CA LYS A 416 5.59 12.45 -1.58
C LYS A 416 5.78 11.10 -2.27
N TYR A 417 5.76 11.08 -3.58
CA TYR A 417 5.89 9.84 -4.34
C TYR A 417 6.57 10.04 -5.69
N ILE A 418 7.02 8.92 -6.22
CA ILE A 418 7.47 8.77 -7.61
C ILE A 418 6.45 7.88 -8.31
N ARG A 419 6.06 8.22 -9.53
CA ARG A 419 5.13 7.44 -10.34
C ARG A 419 5.88 6.57 -11.34
N LEU A 420 5.59 5.29 -11.36
CA LEU A 420 5.97 4.35 -12.41
C LEU A 420 4.78 4.16 -13.36
N GLY A 421 5.04 4.13 -14.66
CA GLY A 421 4.00 4.07 -15.69
C GLY A 421 3.42 5.46 -16.03
N GLY A 422 2.71 5.54 -17.17
CA GLY A 422 2.08 6.78 -17.63
C GLY A 422 3.04 7.74 -18.37
N GLY A 423 4.25 7.29 -18.73
CA GLY A 423 5.17 8.08 -19.58
C GLY A 423 4.59 8.32 -20.98
N LYS A 424 4.93 9.47 -21.58
CA LYS A 424 4.47 9.87 -22.94
C LYS A 424 5.03 8.99 -24.06
N ASP A 425 6.00 8.13 -23.78
CA ASP A 425 6.63 7.28 -24.77
C ASP A 425 5.85 5.98 -24.93
N THR A 426 4.95 6.00 -25.89
CA THR A 426 4.19 4.83 -26.38
C THR A 426 5.05 3.89 -27.25
N VAL A 427 6.34 3.73 -26.93
CA VAL A 427 7.14 2.73 -27.62
C VAL A 427 6.64 1.35 -27.14
N LYS A 428 6.09 0.58 -28.05
CA LYS A 428 5.69 -0.81 -27.83
C LYS A 428 6.82 -1.54 -27.10
N HIS A 429 6.50 -2.16 -25.96
CA HIS A 429 7.39 -2.99 -25.13
C HIS A 429 8.40 -2.29 -24.18
N ALA A 430 8.32 -0.99 -23.93
CA ALA A 430 9.12 -0.41 -22.85
C ALA A 430 8.47 -0.68 -21.50
N SER A 431 8.93 -1.71 -20.79
CA SER A 431 8.59 -1.93 -19.38
C SER A 431 9.41 -0.99 -18.51
N GLU A 432 8.75 -0.26 -17.60
CA GLU A 432 9.45 0.38 -16.48
C GLU A 432 9.60 -0.67 -15.38
N ALA A 433 10.83 -1.01 -15.02
CA ALA A 433 11.11 -1.94 -13.94
C ALA A 433 12.12 -1.32 -12.97
N VAL A 434 11.86 -1.44 -11.68
CA VAL A 434 12.73 -0.95 -10.61
C VAL A 434 12.83 -1.97 -9.48
N THR A 435 13.94 -1.92 -8.73
CA THR A 435 14.05 -2.59 -7.43
C THR A 435 14.13 -1.55 -6.34
N LEU A 436 13.41 -1.80 -5.25
CA LEU A 436 13.47 -1.03 -4.01
C LEU A 436 14.24 -1.85 -2.98
N SER A 437 15.21 -1.22 -2.28
CA SER A 437 16.02 -1.87 -1.25
C SER A 437 15.67 -1.35 0.14
N THR A 438 15.66 -2.25 1.13
CA THR A 438 15.48 -1.88 2.55
C THR A 438 16.59 -0.96 3.06
N GLU A 439 17.82 -1.10 2.56
CA GLU A 439 18.99 -0.32 3.04
C GLU A 439 18.76 1.20 2.96
N ASN A 440 18.15 1.66 1.86
CA ASN A 440 17.86 3.08 1.64
C ASN A 440 16.35 3.35 1.49
N ALA A 441 15.50 2.57 2.17
CA ALA A 441 14.06 2.73 2.07
C ALA A 441 13.62 4.16 2.50
N GLY A 442 12.72 4.73 1.69
CA GLY A 442 12.26 6.11 1.83
C GLY A 442 13.11 7.16 1.12
N LYS A 443 14.24 6.78 0.53
CA LYS A 443 15.14 7.67 -0.20
C LYS A 443 15.26 7.26 -1.67
N THR A 444 15.47 8.23 -2.54
CA THR A 444 15.64 7.99 -3.99
C THR A 444 16.81 7.05 -4.32
N GLU A 445 17.88 7.05 -3.50
CA GLU A 445 19.03 6.18 -3.66
C GLU A 445 18.69 4.69 -3.44
N GLY A 446 17.59 4.39 -2.78
CA GLY A 446 17.08 3.02 -2.58
C GLY A 446 16.30 2.48 -3.78
N ILE A 447 16.14 3.26 -4.85
CA ILE A 447 15.44 2.91 -6.07
C ILE A 447 16.45 2.68 -7.19
N ALA A 448 16.61 1.45 -7.63
CA ALA A 448 17.48 1.13 -8.75
C ALA A 448 16.65 0.73 -9.98
N ASN A 449 16.90 1.38 -11.12
CA ASN A 449 16.29 1.04 -12.40
C ASN A 449 16.82 -0.29 -12.92
N LEU A 450 15.92 -1.13 -13.42
CA LEU A 450 16.20 -2.42 -14.03
C LEU A 450 15.93 -2.33 -15.54
N GLY A 451 16.90 -1.95 -16.34
CA GLY A 451 16.83 -2.15 -17.79
C GLY A 451 16.79 -0.94 -18.71
N SER A 452 16.47 0.27 -18.34
CA SER A 452 16.61 1.45 -19.21
C SER A 452 17.28 2.63 -18.51
N ASN A 453 18.03 3.44 -19.25
CA ASN A 453 18.71 4.65 -18.77
C ASN A 453 17.75 5.80 -18.37
N ARG A 454 16.56 5.48 -17.83
CA ARG A 454 15.65 6.49 -17.31
C ARG A 454 16.11 6.88 -15.90
N THR A 455 16.37 8.14 -15.71
CA THR A 455 16.47 8.79 -14.40
C THR A 455 15.18 8.56 -13.63
N VAL A 456 15.32 8.30 -12.33
CA VAL A 456 14.19 8.29 -11.37
C VAL A 456 13.29 9.50 -11.66
N SER A 457 12.00 9.25 -11.84
CA SER A 457 11.00 10.28 -12.14
C SER A 457 10.98 11.37 -11.08
N GLU A 458 10.50 12.54 -11.43
CA GLU A 458 10.33 13.67 -10.53
C GLU A 458 9.51 13.29 -9.29
N ILE A 459 9.90 13.79 -8.11
CA ILE A 459 9.14 13.61 -6.88
C ILE A 459 7.90 14.50 -6.97
N ILE A 460 6.74 13.88 -6.86
CA ILE A 460 5.43 14.53 -6.90
C ILE A 460 4.89 14.60 -5.47
N THR A 461 4.26 15.72 -5.13
CA THR A 461 3.51 15.86 -3.88
C THR A 461 2.02 15.71 -4.16
N ALA A 462 1.35 14.79 -3.46
CA ALA A 462 -0.08 14.61 -3.58
C ALA A 462 -0.84 15.84 -3.06
N GLU A 463 -1.83 16.28 -3.84
CA GLU A 463 -2.74 17.38 -3.47
C GLU A 463 -3.95 16.89 -2.66
N ILE A 464 -4.15 15.57 -2.59
CA ILE A 464 -5.23 14.91 -1.86
C ILE A 464 -4.74 14.36 -0.52
N THR A 465 -5.66 14.24 0.44
CA THR A 465 -5.40 13.69 1.78
C THR A 465 -6.26 12.46 2.05
N THR A 466 -6.00 11.76 3.15
CA THR A 466 -6.83 10.62 3.58
C THR A 466 -8.27 11.05 3.90
N ARG A 467 -8.48 12.28 4.34
CA ARG A 467 -9.82 12.87 4.56
C ARG A 467 -10.61 12.97 3.27
N ASP A 468 -9.98 13.38 2.16
CA ASP A 468 -10.62 13.51 0.87
C ASP A 468 -11.12 12.16 0.32
N VAL A 469 -10.43 11.08 0.65
CA VAL A 469 -10.77 9.73 0.17
C VAL A 469 -11.90 9.07 0.96
N THR A 470 -12.22 9.58 2.15
CA THR A 470 -13.27 8.97 2.97
C THR A 470 -14.66 9.34 2.48
N ARG A 471 -15.63 8.48 2.78
CA ARG A 471 -17.03 8.74 2.46
C ARG A 471 -17.60 9.96 3.23
N GLY A 472 -17.03 10.26 4.41
CA GLY A 472 -17.52 11.31 5.29
C GLY A 472 -18.99 11.10 5.69
N LYS A 473 -19.78 12.16 5.67
CA LYS A 473 -21.21 12.18 6.03
C LYS A 473 -22.16 11.65 4.93
N HIS A 474 -21.64 11.35 3.74
CA HIS A 474 -22.48 10.91 2.63
C HIS A 474 -22.93 9.45 2.81
N ALA A 475 -24.15 9.13 2.40
CA ALA A 475 -24.68 7.76 2.47
C ALA A 475 -23.89 6.78 1.57
N HIS A 476 -23.42 7.25 0.42
CA HIS A 476 -22.68 6.48 -0.57
C HIS A 476 -21.52 7.30 -1.16
N TYR A 477 -20.44 6.65 -1.58
CA TYR A 477 -19.33 7.29 -2.29
C TYR A 477 -19.79 7.99 -3.57
N LEU A 478 -20.69 7.36 -4.34
CA LEU A 478 -21.26 7.96 -5.55
C LEU A 478 -21.93 9.31 -5.25
N LEU A 479 -22.70 9.40 -4.15
CA LEU A 479 -23.35 10.67 -3.76
C LEU A 479 -22.32 11.74 -3.40
N LYS A 480 -21.23 11.35 -2.70
CA LYS A 480 -20.11 12.24 -2.41
C LYS A 480 -19.49 12.77 -3.70
N GLU A 481 -19.11 11.87 -4.62
CA GLU A 481 -18.45 12.22 -5.88
C GLU A 481 -19.34 13.12 -6.76
N ILE A 482 -20.63 12.83 -6.86
CA ILE A 482 -21.59 13.69 -7.56
C ILE A 482 -21.65 15.08 -6.94
N SER A 483 -21.73 15.16 -5.61
CA SER A 483 -21.80 16.47 -4.92
C SER A 483 -20.51 17.28 -5.02
N GLN A 484 -19.35 16.60 -5.20
CA GLN A 484 -18.03 17.22 -5.35
C GLN A 484 -17.66 17.52 -6.82
N SER A 485 -18.42 17.01 -7.80
CA SER A 485 -18.14 17.18 -9.23
C SER A 485 -17.99 18.65 -9.66
N PRO A 486 -18.82 19.61 -9.21
CA PRO A 486 -18.63 21.01 -9.61
C PRO A 486 -17.28 21.58 -9.16
N LEU A 487 -16.87 21.26 -7.92
CA LEU A 487 -15.57 21.69 -7.39
C LEU A 487 -14.41 21.00 -8.15
N SER A 488 -14.52 19.72 -8.44
CA SER A 488 -13.51 18.96 -9.19
C SER A 488 -13.32 19.54 -10.60
N VAL A 489 -14.41 19.84 -11.29
CA VAL A 489 -14.37 20.47 -12.62
C VAL A 489 -13.72 21.87 -12.53
N SER A 490 -14.10 22.69 -11.56
CA SER A 490 -13.51 24.02 -11.35
C SER A 490 -12.00 23.93 -11.10
N LYS A 491 -11.55 23.02 -10.22
CA LYS A 491 -10.11 22.79 -9.98
C LYS A 491 -9.37 22.36 -11.23
N THR A 492 -9.96 21.45 -12.02
CA THR A 492 -9.37 20.98 -13.28
C THR A 492 -9.22 22.13 -14.28
N LEU A 493 -10.22 22.98 -14.42
CA LEU A 493 -10.15 24.14 -15.30
C LEU A 493 -9.10 25.17 -14.84
N GLN A 494 -8.94 25.36 -13.55
CA GLN A 494 -7.93 26.28 -12.97
C GLN A 494 -6.51 25.72 -13.06
N SER A 495 -6.32 24.41 -12.91
CA SER A 495 -5.00 23.75 -12.95
C SER A 495 -4.44 23.57 -14.37
N GLN A 496 -5.30 23.63 -15.38
CA GLN A 496 -4.91 23.57 -16.78
C GLN A 496 -4.31 24.93 -17.23
N ALA A 497 -3.12 25.26 -16.73
CA ALA A 497 -2.31 26.30 -17.33
C ALA A 497 -1.89 25.83 -18.72
N SER A 498 -2.75 26.15 -19.73
CA SER A 498 -2.48 26.10 -21.17
C SER A 498 -2.16 24.77 -21.86
N PRO A 499 -3.15 23.86 -22.02
CA PRO A 499 -3.16 23.04 -23.22
C PRO A 499 -3.53 23.88 -24.47
N GLU A 500 -3.91 25.13 -24.23
CA GLU A 500 -4.33 26.06 -25.29
C GLU A 500 -3.34 26.15 -26.45
N ASN A 501 -2.05 26.08 -26.18
CA ASN A 501 -1.07 26.26 -27.25
C ASN A 501 -0.97 25.04 -28.18
N VAL A 502 -0.99 23.80 -27.67
CA VAL A 502 -0.81 22.61 -28.52
C VAL A 502 -2.03 22.34 -29.39
N LEU A 503 -3.23 22.41 -28.81
CA LEU A 503 -4.47 22.24 -29.58
C LEU A 503 -4.71 23.43 -30.52
N ALA A 504 -4.49 24.68 -30.05
CA ALA A 504 -4.62 25.88 -30.86
C ALA A 504 -3.63 25.90 -32.04
N GLU A 505 -2.38 25.50 -31.82
CA GLU A 505 -1.39 25.37 -32.90
C GLU A 505 -1.78 24.30 -33.92
N LEU A 506 -2.32 23.18 -33.49
CA LEU A 506 -2.82 22.12 -34.37
C LEU A 506 -4.00 22.60 -35.22
N PHE A 507 -4.96 23.32 -34.62
CA PHE A 507 -6.14 23.84 -35.32
C PHE A 507 -5.78 25.04 -36.22
N GLN A 508 -4.97 26.00 -35.75
CA GLN A 508 -4.56 27.17 -36.53
C GLN A 508 -3.64 26.82 -37.71
N GLY A 509 -2.91 25.71 -37.59
CA GLY A 509 -2.03 25.25 -38.66
C GLY A 509 -2.74 24.59 -39.85
N GLY A 510 -4.05 24.41 -39.82
CA GLY A 510 -4.83 23.79 -40.91
C GLY A 510 -4.44 22.34 -41.22
N LYS A 511 -3.72 21.68 -40.32
CA LYS A 511 -3.19 20.31 -40.48
C LYS A 511 -4.13 19.21 -39.96
N VAL A 512 -5.22 19.59 -39.27
CA VAL A 512 -6.18 18.64 -38.71
C VAL A 512 -7.37 18.52 -39.62
N GLU A 513 -7.49 17.38 -40.29
CA GLU A 513 -8.62 17.09 -41.19
C GLU A 513 -9.76 16.36 -40.44
N LYS A 514 -9.44 15.64 -39.34
CA LYS A 514 -10.40 14.85 -38.62
C LYS A 514 -9.99 14.68 -37.15
N ILE A 515 -10.96 14.79 -36.24
CA ILE A 515 -10.83 14.46 -34.83
C ILE A 515 -11.61 13.20 -34.56
N VAL A 516 -11.01 12.24 -33.89
CA VAL A 516 -11.66 11.01 -33.41
C VAL A 516 -11.58 10.99 -31.89
N ALA A 517 -12.74 11.14 -31.25
CA ALA A 517 -12.85 11.02 -29.79
C ALA A 517 -13.09 9.55 -29.41
N ILE A 518 -12.23 9.01 -28.55
CA ILE A 518 -12.28 7.61 -28.12
C ILE A 518 -12.41 7.57 -26.59
N GLY A 519 -13.23 6.67 -26.08
CA GLY A 519 -13.37 6.47 -24.63
C GLY A 519 -14.06 5.16 -24.30
N GLN A 520 -13.98 4.74 -23.04
CA GLN A 520 -14.70 3.59 -22.48
C GLN A 520 -15.49 4.02 -21.25
N GLY A 521 -16.67 3.44 -21.01
CA GLY A 521 -17.51 3.80 -19.88
C GLY A 521 -17.96 5.27 -19.92
N THR A 522 -17.80 6.01 -18.83
CA THR A 522 -18.13 7.45 -18.76
C THR A 522 -17.27 8.29 -19.70
N ALA A 523 -16.03 7.91 -19.98
CA ALA A 523 -15.19 8.58 -20.97
C ALA A 523 -15.75 8.43 -22.40
N ALA A 524 -16.42 7.31 -22.73
CA ALA A 524 -17.09 7.14 -24.01
C ALA A 524 -18.30 8.09 -24.15
N ILE A 525 -19.02 8.33 -23.05
CA ILE A 525 -20.13 9.30 -23.03
C ILE A 525 -19.62 10.72 -23.25
N ALA A 526 -18.51 11.07 -22.57
CA ALA A 526 -17.85 12.36 -22.76
C ALA A 526 -17.31 12.52 -24.19
N ALA A 527 -16.68 11.48 -24.76
CA ALA A 527 -16.20 11.48 -26.14
C ALA A 527 -17.36 11.66 -27.15
N LYS A 528 -18.49 11.00 -26.90
CA LYS A 528 -19.71 11.19 -27.72
C LYS A 528 -20.24 12.62 -27.64
N ALA A 529 -20.39 13.16 -26.43
CA ALA A 529 -20.84 14.54 -26.22
C ALA A 529 -19.89 15.56 -26.92
N PHE A 530 -18.57 15.35 -26.81
CA PHE A 530 -17.59 16.17 -27.51
C PHE A 530 -17.71 16.10 -29.05
N ALA A 531 -18.01 14.91 -29.59
CA ALA A 531 -18.18 14.74 -31.04
C ALA A 531 -19.48 15.33 -31.59
N GLU A 532 -20.47 15.65 -30.73
CA GLU A 532 -21.74 16.28 -31.09
C GLU A 532 -21.68 17.82 -31.06
N ILE A 533 -20.64 18.42 -30.46
CA ILE A 533 -20.37 19.85 -30.42
C ILE A 533 -19.61 20.28 -31.69
#